data_a7b2888974a941be373f5efbda8df215
#
_entry.id   a7b2888974a941be373f5efbda8df215
#
_cell.length_a   1.000
_cell.length_b   1.000
_cell.length_c   1.000
_cell.angle_alpha   90.00
_cell.angle_beta   90.00
_cell.angle_gamma   90.00
#
_symmetry.space_group_name_H-M   'P 1'
#
loop_
_entity.id
_entity.type
_entity.pdbx_description
1 polymer ?
#
loop_
_entity_poly.entity_id
_entity_poly.type
_entity_poly.pdbx_seq_one_letter_code
_entity_poly.pdbx_strand_id
1 'polypeptide(L)'
;RSSRYALAQDIGRAGSRWPLYRIDSLGRSEALGELSALHGGGFHFAPARPIPAFLHGDFAAGVFPGLPWFLDDQRPQGFLGRTFVRRVATDIGAPEDLTRWQADDVVLALLRYGEDEPGDLVLGEHALQRALQAALSPEALSANQRETRYPALADAALAGEDIGSSAGGEQPKFTALLRSDAGTQAAIVKFSERSGTPAAQRWADLLRCEHIAGQ
;
A
#
# COMPACT_ATOMS: atom_id res chain seq x y z
N ARG A 1 27.08 24.26 13.94
CA ARG A 1 25.93 23.43 13.50
C ARG A 1 24.68 24.09 14.05
N SER A 2 23.75 24.51 13.17
CA SER A 2 22.45 25.04 13.58
C SER A 2 21.54 23.87 13.93
N SER A 3 21.02 23.83 15.14
CA SER A 3 20.00 22.85 15.55
C SER A 3 18.64 23.36 15.12
N ARG A 4 17.83 22.51 14.49
CA ARG A 4 16.43 22.78 14.19
C ARG A 4 15.55 21.98 15.16
N TYR A 5 14.51 22.60 15.66
CA TYR A 5 13.54 21.99 16.56
C TYR A 5 12.18 22.02 15.91
N ALA A 6 11.45 20.93 16.01
CA ALA A 6 10.06 20.84 15.61
C ALA A 6 9.28 20.13 16.73
N LEU A 7 8.02 20.54 16.92
CA LEU A 7 7.13 19.90 17.87
C LEU A 7 6.48 18.69 17.22
N ALA A 8 6.46 17.56 17.92
CA ALA A 8 5.67 16.41 17.52
C ALA A 8 4.17 16.71 17.66
N GLN A 9 3.37 16.13 16.78
CA GLN A 9 1.91 16.27 16.76
C GLN A 9 1.28 14.90 16.76
N ASP A 10 0.37 14.64 17.70
CA ASP A 10 -0.39 13.39 17.70
C ASP A 10 -1.42 13.38 16.57
N ILE A 11 -1.48 12.28 15.85
CA ILE A 11 -2.52 12.02 14.86
C ILE A 11 -3.62 11.20 15.55
N GLY A 12 -4.62 11.90 16.05
CA GLY A 12 -5.70 11.32 16.82
C GLY A 12 -5.20 10.49 18.00
N ARG A 13 -5.65 9.24 18.09
CA ARG A 13 -5.23 8.28 19.14
C ARG A 13 -4.03 7.42 18.72
N ALA A 14 -3.51 7.57 17.52
CA ALA A 14 -2.40 6.79 17.03
C ALA A 14 -1.03 7.27 17.56
N GLY A 15 -1.01 8.42 18.26
CA GLY A 15 0.22 9.05 18.73
C GLY A 15 0.93 9.82 17.62
N SER A 16 2.22 10.08 17.84
CA SER A 16 3.02 10.92 16.94
C SER A 16 4.26 10.25 16.36
N ARG A 17 4.51 8.98 16.70
CA ARG A 17 5.73 8.26 16.28
C ARG A 17 5.42 6.82 16.00
N TRP A 18 5.98 6.29 14.89
CA TRP A 18 5.74 4.92 14.46
C TRP A 18 6.99 4.34 13.81
N PRO A 19 7.34 3.09 14.14
CA PRO A 19 8.42 2.39 13.45
C PRO A 19 8.03 2.11 12.01
N LEU A 20 9.00 2.26 11.10
CA LEU A 20 8.90 1.85 9.71
C LEU A 20 9.71 0.58 9.52
N TYR A 21 9.10 -0.42 8.93
CA TYR A 21 9.69 -1.71 8.64
C TYR A 21 9.78 -1.97 7.15
N ARG A 22 10.68 -2.85 6.80
CA ARG A 22 10.77 -3.49 5.50
C ARG A 22 10.56 -4.99 5.66
N ILE A 23 9.81 -5.62 4.75
CA ILE A 23 9.69 -7.08 4.65
C ILE A 23 10.36 -7.49 3.35
N ASP A 24 11.40 -8.31 3.43
CA ASP A 24 12.11 -8.80 2.24
C ASP A 24 11.34 -9.95 1.54
N SER A 25 11.83 -10.35 0.36
CA SER A 25 11.22 -11.43 -0.42
C SER A 25 11.23 -12.81 0.26
N LEU A 26 11.94 -12.93 1.38
CA LEU A 26 11.98 -14.13 2.22
C LEU A 26 11.06 -14.02 3.45
N GLY A 27 10.29 -12.93 3.56
CA GLY A 27 9.39 -12.66 4.67
C GLY A 27 10.09 -12.21 5.96
N ARG A 28 11.36 -11.78 5.90
CA ARG A 28 12.09 -11.28 7.06
C ARG A 28 11.84 -9.80 7.22
N SER A 29 11.49 -9.38 8.43
CA SER A 29 11.28 -7.97 8.74
C SER A 29 12.56 -7.30 9.27
N GLU A 30 12.79 -6.06 8.85
CA GLU A 30 13.89 -5.19 9.30
C GLU A 30 13.32 -3.81 9.65
N ALA A 31 13.70 -3.27 10.83
CA ALA A 31 13.36 -1.90 11.18
C ALA A 31 14.25 -0.92 10.40
N LEU A 32 13.64 -0.04 9.61
CA LEU A 32 14.34 0.98 8.83
C LEU A 32 14.54 2.28 9.60
N GLY A 33 13.64 2.59 10.54
CA GLY A 33 13.67 3.82 11.31
C GLY A 33 12.35 4.14 11.97
N GLU A 34 12.20 5.39 12.40
CA GLU A 34 10.99 5.92 13.03
C GLU A 34 10.47 7.13 12.25
N LEU A 35 9.20 7.10 11.91
CA LEU A 35 8.45 8.24 11.37
C LEU A 35 7.80 9.00 12.53
N SER A 36 7.92 10.33 12.53
CA SER A 36 7.26 11.21 13.50
C SER A 36 6.44 12.25 12.78
N ALA A 37 5.20 12.46 13.20
CA ALA A 37 4.39 13.60 12.74
C ALA A 37 4.80 14.88 13.47
N LEU A 38 4.84 15.98 12.74
CA LEU A 38 5.27 17.28 13.22
C LEU A 38 4.12 18.30 13.11
N HIS A 39 4.13 19.27 14.02
CA HIS A 39 3.23 20.40 13.94
C HIS A 39 3.35 21.10 12.58
N GLY A 40 2.21 21.44 11.97
CA GLY A 40 2.18 22.05 10.64
C GLY A 40 2.10 21.08 9.46
N GLY A 41 1.81 19.79 9.72
CA GLY A 41 1.55 18.80 8.68
C GLY A 41 2.80 18.19 8.05
N GLY A 42 3.99 18.48 8.61
CA GLY A 42 5.23 17.85 8.18
C GLY A 42 5.53 16.55 8.92
N PHE A 43 6.54 15.84 8.45
CA PHE A 43 7.03 14.60 9.07
C PHE A 43 8.55 14.62 9.23
N HIS A 44 9.02 13.86 10.21
CA HIS A 44 10.45 13.58 10.37
C HIS A 44 10.66 12.08 10.33
N PHE A 45 11.61 11.64 9.53
CA PHE A 45 12.06 10.25 9.50
C PHE A 45 13.47 10.16 10.10
N ALA A 46 13.60 9.40 11.17
CA ALA A 46 14.85 9.08 11.82
C ALA A 46 15.29 7.66 11.40
N PRO A 47 16.23 7.51 10.45
CA PRO A 47 16.65 6.20 9.99
C PRO A 47 17.42 5.44 11.07
N ALA A 48 17.17 4.13 11.21
CA ALA A 48 17.89 3.24 12.14
C ALA A 48 19.37 3.05 11.74
N ARG A 49 19.66 3.21 10.44
CA ARG A 49 21.01 3.15 9.87
C ARG A 49 21.23 4.31 8.91
N PRO A 50 22.50 4.71 8.68
CA PRO A 50 22.79 5.70 7.65
C PRO A 50 22.22 5.27 6.28
N ILE A 51 21.42 6.12 5.68
CA ILE A 51 20.88 5.91 4.33
C ILE A 51 21.70 6.67 3.30
N PRO A 52 21.81 6.18 2.06
CA PRO A 52 22.52 6.87 0.99
C PRO A 52 22.03 8.29 0.78
N ALA A 53 22.96 9.21 0.52
CA ALA A 53 22.63 10.64 0.38
C ALA A 53 21.59 10.92 -0.72
N PHE A 54 21.57 10.15 -1.79
CA PHE A 54 20.58 10.31 -2.87
C PHE A 54 19.13 10.03 -2.45
N LEU A 55 18.93 9.27 -1.37
CA LEU A 55 17.58 9.02 -0.81
C LEU A 55 17.09 10.17 0.09
N HIS A 56 17.99 11.06 0.52
CA HIS A 56 17.61 12.25 1.28
C HIS A 56 17.02 13.35 0.39
N GLY A 57 17.43 13.43 -0.88
CA GLY A 57 17.07 14.53 -1.76
C GLY A 57 17.35 15.88 -1.09
N ASP A 58 16.42 16.81 -1.23
CA ASP A 58 16.47 18.13 -0.58
C ASP A 58 16.15 18.08 0.94
N PHE A 59 15.79 16.90 1.47
CA PHE A 59 15.37 16.68 2.86
C PHE A 59 16.49 16.04 3.70
N ALA A 60 17.71 16.51 3.55
CA ALA A 60 18.91 15.93 4.17
C ALA A 60 18.86 15.80 5.71
N ALA A 61 17.98 16.56 6.37
CA ALA A 61 17.75 16.46 7.83
C ALA A 61 16.66 15.46 8.21
N GLY A 62 16.13 14.70 7.27
CA GLY A 62 14.99 13.77 7.50
C GLY A 62 13.65 14.45 7.73
N VAL A 63 13.54 15.77 7.51
CA VAL A 63 12.30 16.55 7.67
C VAL A 63 11.65 16.73 6.31
N PHE A 64 10.37 16.36 6.23
CA PHE A 64 9.54 16.41 5.04
C PHE A 64 8.37 17.37 5.25
N PRO A 65 8.01 18.21 4.27
CA PRO A 65 6.88 19.14 4.40
C PRO A 65 5.51 18.48 4.35
N GLY A 66 5.46 17.20 4.04
CA GLY A 66 4.30 16.31 3.98
C GLY A 66 4.75 14.89 4.20
N LEU A 67 3.94 13.91 3.77
CA LEU A 67 4.31 12.51 3.85
C LEU A 67 5.63 12.28 3.08
N PRO A 68 6.60 11.53 3.65
CA PRO A 68 7.81 11.19 2.91
C PRO A 68 7.49 10.49 1.59
N TRP A 69 8.20 10.83 0.51
CA TRP A 69 7.95 10.33 -0.84
C TRP A 69 7.90 8.79 -0.92
N PHE A 70 8.69 8.08 -0.11
CA PHE A 70 8.70 6.62 -0.07
C PHE A 70 7.47 6.00 0.59
N LEU A 71 6.68 6.78 1.33
CA LEU A 71 5.37 6.39 1.86
C LEU A 71 4.22 6.99 1.06
N ASP A 72 4.46 8.08 0.33
CA ASP A 72 3.43 8.73 -0.47
C ASP A 72 2.98 7.85 -1.65
N ASP A 73 3.85 6.95 -2.11
CA ASP A 73 3.52 5.93 -3.11
C ASP A 73 2.50 4.89 -2.60
N GLN A 74 2.39 4.73 -1.29
CA GLN A 74 1.37 3.89 -0.64
C GLN A 74 0.04 4.62 -0.40
N ARG A 75 -0.10 5.86 -0.85
CA ARG A 75 -1.36 6.62 -0.77
C ARG A 75 -2.43 5.91 -1.59
N PRO A 76 -3.62 5.64 -1.01
CA PRO A 76 -4.71 5.03 -1.76
C PRO A 76 -5.02 5.83 -3.02
N GLN A 77 -5.09 5.17 -4.18
CA GLN A 77 -5.37 5.81 -5.45
C GLN A 77 -5.95 4.82 -6.48
N GLY A 78 -6.61 5.37 -7.50
CA GLY A 78 -7.11 4.58 -8.60
C GLY A 78 -8.26 3.64 -8.23
N PHE A 79 -8.37 2.52 -8.95
CA PHE A 79 -9.46 1.57 -8.83
C PHE A 79 -9.59 0.98 -7.42
N LEU A 80 -8.53 0.36 -6.90
CA LEU A 80 -8.53 -0.26 -5.57
C LEU A 80 -8.56 0.78 -4.45
N GLY A 81 -7.88 1.93 -4.62
CA GLY A 81 -7.87 2.99 -3.63
C GLY A 81 -9.26 3.53 -3.32
N ARG A 82 -10.15 3.66 -4.32
CA ARG A 82 -11.53 4.08 -4.09
C ARG A 82 -12.33 3.05 -3.28
N THR A 83 -12.14 1.77 -3.55
CA THR A 83 -12.78 0.68 -2.77
C THR A 83 -12.24 0.64 -1.35
N PHE A 84 -10.93 0.72 -1.19
CA PHE A 84 -10.26 0.78 0.10
C PHE A 84 -10.77 1.94 0.96
N VAL A 85 -10.84 3.15 0.42
CA VAL A 85 -11.34 4.34 1.15
C VAL A 85 -12.77 4.14 1.64
N ARG A 86 -13.68 3.63 0.82
CA ARG A 86 -15.07 3.36 1.23
C ARG A 86 -15.15 2.42 2.43
N ARG A 87 -14.23 1.46 2.51
CA ARG A 87 -14.19 0.49 3.59
C ARG A 87 -13.63 1.08 4.89
N VAL A 88 -12.53 1.84 4.80
CA VAL A 88 -11.76 2.23 5.98
C VAL A 88 -12.03 3.63 6.51
N ALA A 89 -12.57 4.53 5.67
CA ALA A 89 -12.72 5.96 6.00
C ALA A 89 -13.45 6.19 7.33
N THR A 90 -14.61 5.55 7.51
CA THR A 90 -15.40 5.69 8.75
C THR A 90 -14.62 5.21 9.98
N ASP A 91 -13.89 4.11 9.86
CA ASP A 91 -13.17 3.51 10.98
C ASP A 91 -11.96 4.34 11.43
N ILE A 92 -11.27 5.00 10.51
CA ILE A 92 -10.16 5.90 10.82
C ILE A 92 -10.61 7.36 11.03
N GLY A 93 -11.90 7.68 10.83
CA GLY A 93 -12.44 9.05 10.95
C GLY A 93 -12.04 9.97 9.80
N ALA A 94 -11.67 9.40 8.64
CA ALA A 94 -11.28 10.16 7.44
C ALA A 94 -12.49 10.45 6.53
N PRO A 95 -12.37 11.43 5.60
CA PRO A 95 -13.39 11.67 4.59
C PRO A 95 -13.62 10.44 3.69
N GLU A 96 -14.89 10.20 3.29
CA GLU A 96 -15.22 9.17 2.30
C GLU A 96 -14.71 9.50 0.88
N ASP A 97 -14.44 10.77 0.61
CA ASP A 97 -13.85 11.24 -0.64
C ASP A 97 -12.33 11.24 -0.54
N LEU A 98 -11.70 10.31 -1.26
CA LEU A 98 -10.25 10.14 -1.33
C LEU A 98 -9.51 11.44 -1.69
N THR A 99 -10.10 12.31 -2.51
CA THR A 99 -9.47 13.57 -2.93
C THR A 99 -9.28 14.56 -1.78
N ARG A 100 -9.96 14.33 -0.67
CA ARG A 100 -9.89 15.15 0.55
C ARG A 100 -8.94 14.60 1.60
N TRP A 101 -8.34 13.42 1.36
CA TRP A 101 -7.41 12.82 2.30
C TRP A 101 -6.14 13.64 2.45
N GLN A 102 -5.78 13.90 3.69
CA GLN A 102 -4.52 14.53 4.06
C GLN A 102 -3.47 13.47 4.40
N ALA A 103 -2.24 13.89 4.64
CA ALA A 103 -1.16 12.99 5.03
C ALA A 103 -1.48 12.20 6.32
N ASP A 104 -2.17 12.84 7.26
CA ASP A 104 -2.59 12.22 8.52
C ASP A 104 -3.58 11.06 8.30
N ASP A 105 -4.54 11.23 7.36
CA ASP A 105 -5.49 10.16 7.00
C ASP A 105 -4.76 8.96 6.39
N VAL A 106 -3.77 9.22 5.54
CA VAL A 106 -2.93 8.17 4.95
C VAL A 106 -2.14 7.43 6.02
N VAL A 107 -1.51 8.14 6.95
CA VAL A 107 -0.78 7.52 8.07
C VAL A 107 -1.70 6.64 8.91
N LEU A 108 -2.89 7.12 9.26
CA LEU A 108 -3.88 6.32 10.00
C LEU A 108 -4.28 5.06 9.24
N ALA A 109 -4.48 5.17 7.93
CA ALA A 109 -4.80 4.03 7.09
C ALA A 109 -3.65 3.01 7.05
N LEU A 110 -2.42 3.46 6.83
CA LEU A 110 -1.23 2.60 6.80
C LEU A 110 -0.99 1.90 8.14
N LEU A 111 -1.14 2.58 9.27
CA LEU A 111 -1.00 2.00 10.59
C LEU A 111 -2.01 0.89 10.88
N ARG A 112 -3.20 0.99 10.31
CA ARG A 112 -4.32 0.12 10.62
C ARG A 112 -4.58 -0.96 9.59
N TYR A 113 -4.29 -0.68 8.31
CA TYR A 113 -4.62 -1.49 7.15
C TYR A 113 -3.49 -1.59 6.13
N GLY A 114 -2.26 -1.19 6.48
CA GLY A 114 -1.11 -1.16 5.58
C GLY A 114 -0.38 -2.50 5.43
N GLU A 115 -1.00 -3.61 5.82
CA GLU A 115 -0.39 -4.94 5.73
C GLU A 115 -0.27 -5.50 4.32
N ASP A 116 -1.06 -5.00 3.39
CA ASP A 116 -1.15 -5.50 2.01
C ASP A 116 -0.88 -4.40 0.96
N GLU A 117 -0.20 -3.33 1.37
CA GLU A 117 0.16 -2.25 0.44
C GLU A 117 1.26 -2.69 -0.54
N PRO A 118 1.28 -2.11 -1.76
CA PRO A 118 2.33 -2.39 -2.73
C PRO A 118 3.71 -2.03 -2.20
N GLY A 119 4.69 -2.86 -2.47
CA GLY A 119 6.06 -2.66 -2.04
C GLY A 119 6.46 -3.53 -0.85
N ASP A 120 7.51 -3.14 -0.17
CA ASP A 120 8.11 -3.89 0.93
C ASP A 120 8.12 -3.09 2.26
N LEU A 121 7.51 -1.90 2.28
CA LEU A 121 7.46 -1.04 3.45
C LEU A 121 6.15 -1.21 4.23
N VAL A 122 6.26 -1.28 5.55
CA VAL A 122 5.11 -1.41 6.47
C VAL A 122 5.28 -0.43 7.62
N LEU A 123 4.28 0.41 7.85
CA LEU A 123 4.28 1.42 8.90
C LEU A 123 3.55 0.91 10.15
N GLY A 124 4.27 0.86 11.27
CA GLY A 124 3.74 0.46 12.58
C GLY A 124 3.74 -1.04 12.83
N GLU A 125 3.77 -1.41 14.11
CA GLU A 125 3.87 -2.82 14.53
C GLU A 125 2.60 -3.62 14.24
N HIS A 126 1.44 -2.98 14.34
CA HIS A 126 0.17 -3.67 14.11
C HIS A 126 0.05 -4.14 12.64
N ALA A 127 0.35 -3.26 11.68
CA ALA A 127 0.37 -3.62 10.27
C ALA A 127 1.45 -4.67 9.97
N LEU A 128 2.64 -4.55 10.59
CA LEU A 128 3.70 -5.57 10.48
C LEU A 128 3.22 -6.96 10.92
N GLN A 129 2.61 -7.06 12.10
CA GLN A 129 2.11 -8.33 12.60
C GLN A 129 1.07 -8.94 11.66
N ARG A 130 0.15 -8.14 11.12
CA ARG A 130 -0.85 -8.58 10.15
C ARG A 130 -0.22 -9.04 8.83
N ALA A 131 0.76 -8.29 8.31
CA ALA A 131 1.49 -8.68 7.09
C ALA A 131 2.22 -10.02 7.26
N LEU A 132 2.89 -10.24 8.38
CA LEU A 132 3.56 -11.50 8.68
C LEU A 132 2.55 -12.66 8.86
N GLN A 133 1.39 -12.41 9.45
CA GLN A 133 0.33 -13.40 9.57
C GLN A 133 -0.29 -13.74 8.21
N ALA A 134 -0.53 -12.75 7.36
CA ALA A 134 -1.04 -12.95 6.00
C ALA A 134 -0.11 -13.82 5.16
N ALA A 135 1.21 -13.66 5.30
CA ALA A 135 2.20 -14.49 4.61
C ALA A 135 2.12 -15.99 4.99
N LEU A 136 1.56 -16.31 6.15
CA LEU A 136 1.33 -17.67 6.62
C LEU A 136 -0.06 -18.21 6.25
N SER A 137 -0.88 -17.41 5.56
CA SER A 137 -2.26 -17.76 5.25
C SER A 137 -2.37 -19.01 4.37
N PRO A 138 -3.29 -19.93 4.69
CA PRO A 138 -3.60 -21.08 3.84
C PRO A 138 -4.31 -20.70 2.54
N GLU A 139 -4.76 -19.47 2.39
CA GLU A 139 -5.56 -18.98 1.25
C GLU A 139 -4.76 -18.71 -0.03
N ALA A 140 -3.43 -18.94 0.00
CA ALA A 140 -2.60 -18.79 -1.19
C ALA A 140 -3.04 -19.75 -2.31
N LEU A 141 -3.36 -19.18 -3.47
CA LEU A 141 -3.88 -19.88 -4.64
C LEU A 141 -2.76 -20.64 -5.36
N SER A 142 -2.95 -21.93 -5.57
CA SER A 142 -2.11 -22.73 -6.46
C SER A 142 -2.44 -22.46 -7.94
N ALA A 143 -1.54 -22.82 -8.84
CA ALA A 143 -1.71 -22.55 -10.28
C ALA A 143 -3.02 -23.13 -10.85
N ASN A 144 -3.43 -24.31 -10.42
CA ASN A 144 -4.66 -24.99 -10.88
C ASN A 144 -5.94 -24.38 -10.34
N GLN A 145 -5.88 -23.57 -9.29
CA GLN A 145 -7.04 -22.87 -8.72
C GLN A 145 -7.31 -21.52 -9.41
N ARG A 146 -6.36 -20.99 -10.18
CA ARG A 146 -6.48 -19.65 -10.77
C ARG A 146 -7.64 -19.52 -11.73
N GLU A 147 -7.87 -20.52 -12.60
CA GLU A 147 -8.95 -20.49 -13.60
C GLU A 147 -10.33 -20.37 -12.96
N THR A 148 -10.53 -20.98 -11.80
CA THR A 148 -11.83 -20.96 -11.10
C THR A 148 -11.97 -19.77 -10.14
N ARG A 149 -10.88 -19.38 -9.48
CA ARG A 149 -10.90 -18.35 -8.42
C ARG A 149 -10.78 -16.92 -8.98
N TYR A 150 -9.99 -16.70 -10.03
CA TYR A 150 -9.80 -15.37 -10.59
C TYR A 150 -11.09 -14.72 -11.10
N PRO A 151 -11.99 -15.43 -11.81
CA PRO A 151 -13.28 -14.86 -12.18
C PRO A 151 -14.11 -14.38 -11.00
N ALA A 152 -14.18 -15.17 -9.92
CA ALA A 152 -14.92 -14.80 -8.73
C ALA A 152 -14.31 -13.58 -8.01
N LEU A 153 -12.96 -13.52 -7.91
CA LEU A 153 -12.25 -12.37 -7.36
C LEU A 153 -12.43 -11.10 -8.21
N ALA A 154 -12.46 -11.25 -9.54
CA ALA A 154 -12.72 -10.14 -10.43
C ALA A 154 -14.15 -9.59 -10.28
N ASP A 155 -15.15 -10.48 -10.17
CA ASP A 155 -16.54 -10.10 -9.93
C ASP A 155 -16.70 -9.40 -8.57
N ALA A 156 -16.06 -9.90 -7.51
CA ALA A 156 -16.01 -9.27 -6.19
C ALA A 156 -15.36 -7.88 -6.24
N ALA A 157 -14.26 -7.74 -7.00
CA ALA A 157 -13.60 -6.46 -7.23
C ALA A 157 -14.51 -5.42 -7.86
N LEU A 158 -15.25 -5.82 -8.89
CA LEU A 158 -16.20 -4.94 -9.57
C LEU A 158 -17.40 -4.58 -8.67
N ALA A 159 -17.80 -5.48 -7.79
CA ALA A 159 -18.83 -5.23 -6.79
C ALA A 159 -18.36 -4.28 -5.66
N GLY A 160 -17.05 -4.01 -5.58
CA GLY A 160 -16.46 -3.17 -4.52
C GLY A 160 -16.28 -3.92 -3.20
N GLU A 161 -16.20 -5.25 -3.24
CA GLU A 161 -15.84 -6.07 -2.09
C GLU A 161 -14.36 -5.94 -1.74
N ASP A 162 -14.00 -6.37 -0.52
CA ASP A 162 -12.60 -6.36 -0.07
C ASP A 162 -11.78 -7.42 -0.81
N ILE A 163 -10.94 -6.95 -1.70
CA ILE A 163 -10.10 -7.78 -2.56
C ILE A 163 -8.62 -7.37 -2.47
N GLY A 164 -8.22 -6.81 -1.35
CA GLY A 164 -6.84 -6.50 -1.06
C GLY A 164 -6.49 -5.02 -1.06
N SER A 165 -5.23 -4.72 -1.35
CA SER A 165 -4.58 -3.44 -1.13
C SER A 165 -5.09 -2.28 -2.00
N SER A 166 -4.64 -1.08 -1.68
CA SER A 166 -4.92 0.15 -2.42
C SER A 166 -4.00 0.39 -3.63
N ALA A 167 -3.46 -0.67 -4.26
CA ALA A 167 -2.57 -0.56 -5.41
C ALA A 167 -3.09 0.41 -6.48
N GLY A 168 -2.27 1.40 -6.84
CA GLY A 168 -2.63 2.49 -7.74
C GLY A 168 -3.02 2.08 -9.16
N GLY A 169 -3.54 3.04 -9.93
CA GLY A 169 -3.93 2.89 -11.33
C GLY A 169 -5.42 2.56 -11.54
N GLU A 170 -5.97 3.04 -12.65
CA GLU A 170 -7.40 3.02 -12.96
C GLU A 170 -7.89 1.68 -13.55
N GLN A 171 -6.99 0.82 -14.00
CA GLN A 171 -7.35 -0.48 -14.55
C GLN A 171 -7.93 -1.39 -13.48
N PRO A 172 -9.03 -2.12 -13.75
CA PRO A 172 -9.60 -3.12 -12.85
C PRO A 172 -8.56 -4.18 -12.47
N LYS A 173 -8.44 -4.45 -11.16
CA LYS A 173 -7.47 -5.39 -10.59
C LYS A 173 -7.93 -5.88 -9.23
N PHE A 174 -7.30 -6.94 -8.76
CA PHE A 174 -7.36 -7.41 -7.37
C PHE A 174 -5.99 -7.90 -6.92
N THR A 175 -5.77 -8.05 -5.62
CA THR A 175 -4.58 -8.72 -5.09
C THR A 175 -4.89 -10.17 -4.77
N ALA A 176 -3.88 -11.04 -4.86
CA ALA A 176 -3.97 -12.44 -4.49
C ALA A 176 -2.64 -12.97 -3.97
N LEU A 177 -2.68 -13.88 -3.01
CA LEU A 177 -1.52 -14.66 -2.61
C LEU A 177 -1.41 -15.87 -3.53
N LEU A 178 -0.27 -16.02 -4.18
CA LEU A 178 0.02 -17.12 -5.09
C LEU A 178 1.03 -18.06 -4.47
N ARG A 179 0.75 -19.36 -4.53
CA ARG A 179 1.67 -20.42 -4.10
C ARG A 179 2.42 -20.98 -5.31
N SER A 180 3.74 -21.08 -5.16
CA SER A 180 4.64 -21.73 -6.09
C SER A 180 5.62 -22.62 -5.32
N ASP A 181 6.49 -23.33 -6.03
CA ASP A 181 7.56 -24.13 -5.43
C ASP A 181 8.57 -23.26 -4.66
N ALA A 182 8.69 -21.99 -5.01
CA ALA A 182 9.55 -21.02 -4.33
C ALA A 182 8.91 -20.41 -3.07
N GLY A 183 7.63 -20.71 -2.76
CA GLY A 183 6.90 -20.20 -1.61
C GLY A 183 5.65 -19.42 -1.99
N THR A 184 5.16 -18.59 -1.06
CA THR A 184 3.98 -17.74 -1.24
C THR A 184 4.41 -16.33 -1.63
N GLN A 185 3.76 -15.77 -2.65
CA GLN A 185 4.06 -14.44 -3.18
C GLN A 185 2.76 -13.65 -3.37
N ALA A 186 2.74 -12.39 -2.96
CA ALA A 186 1.67 -11.46 -3.29
C ALA A 186 1.74 -11.08 -4.77
N ALA A 187 0.58 -10.99 -5.42
CA ALA A 187 0.47 -10.61 -6.82
C ALA A 187 -0.70 -9.66 -7.05
N ILE A 188 -0.52 -8.70 -7.96
CA ILE A 188 -1.58 -7.87 -8.48
C ILE A 188 -2.07 -8.51 -9.77
N VAL A 189 -3.35 -8.87 -9.83
CA VAL A 189 -3.99 -9.46 -10.99
C VAL A 189 -4.86 -8.41 -11.67
N LYS A 190 -4.45 -7.99 -12.87
CA LYS A 190 -5.22 -7.07 -13.70
C LYS A 190 -6.18 -7.86 -14.60
N PHE A 191 -7.36 -7.33 -14.83
CA PHE A 191 -8.37 -7.99 -15.64
C PHE A 191 -9.17 -6.99 -16.49
N SER A 192 -9.91 -7.50 -17.48
CA SER A 192 -10.92 -6.77 -18.23
C SER A 192 -12.30 -7.37 -17.96
N GLU A 193 -13.35 -6.56 -18.10
CA GLU A 193 -14.73 -7.07 -18.07
C GLU A 193 -14.97 -8.10 -19.17
N ARG A 194 -15.90 -9.02 -18.92
CA ARG A 194 -16.28 -10.09 -19.88
C ARG A 194 -17.13 -9.59 -21.05
N SER A 195 -17.70 -8.42 -20.96
CA SER A 195 -18.65 -7.91 -21.94
C SER A 195 -17.97 -7.42 -23.21
N GLY A 196 -18.65 -7.61 -24.37
CA GLY A 196 -18.23 -7.09 -25.66
C GLY A 196 -18.38 -5.58 -25.83
N THR A 197 -18.25 -4.80 -24.75
CA THR A 197 -18.27 -3.33 -24.85
C THR A 197 -16.95 -2.79 -25.38
N PRO A 198 -16.96 -1.60 -26.07
CA PRO A 198 -15.74 -0.96 -26.51
C PRO A 198 -14.74 -0.69 -25.37
N ALA A 199 -15.22 -0.43 -24.14
CA ALA A 199 -14.39 -0.21 -22.97
C ALA A 199 -13.69 -1.51 -22.55
N ALA A 200 -14.43 -2.62 -22.42
CA ALA A 200 -13.88 -3.92 -22.09
C ALA A 200 -12.83 -4.39 -23.12
N GLN A 201 -13.12 -4.18 -24.41
CA GLN A 201 -12.18 -4.52 -25.47
C GLN A 201 -10.88 -3.69 -25.36
N ARG A 202 -10.99 -2.39 -25.09
CA ARG A 202 -9.82 -1.53 -24.87
C ARG A 202 -8.95 -2.01 -23.72
N TRP A 203 -9.55 -2.38 -22.59
CA TRP A 203 -8.80 -2.92 -21.45
C TRP A 203 -8.14 -4.25 -21.78
N ALA A 204 -8.81 -5.14 -22.50
CA ALA A 204 -8.23 -6.40 -22.94
C ALA A 204 -7.02 -6.20 -23.86
N ASP A 205 -7.10 -5.25 -24.78
CA ASP A 205 -6.01 -4.92 -25.69
C ASP A 205 -4.82 -4.28 -24.97
N LEU A 206 -5.08 -3.38 -24.00
CA LEU A 206 -4.03 -2.80 -23.15
C LEU A 206 -3.31 -3.86 -22.32
N LEU A 207 -4.03 -4.83 -21.75
CA LEU A 207 -3.43 -5.96 -21.02
C LEU A 207 -2.52 -6.82 -21.91
N ARG A 208 -2.92 -7.06 -23.16
CA ARG A 208 -2.09 -7.78 -24.14
C ARG A 208 -0.82 -6.99 -24.45
N CYS A 209 -0.94 -5.67 -24.68
CA CYS A 209 0.22 -4.81 -24.92
C CYS A 209 1.18 -4.81 -23.71
N GLU A 210 0.66 -4.70 -22.50
CA GLU A 210 1.46 -4.72 -21.29
C GLU A 210 2.20 -6.06 -21.12
N HIS A 211 1.51 -7.17 -21.38
CA HIS A 211 2.13 -8.50 -21.35
C HIS A 211 3.27 -8.65 -22.36
N ILE A 212 3.07 -8.18 -23.59
CA ILE A 212 4.10 -8.24 -24.63
C ILE A 212 5.31 -7.36 -24.26
N ALA A 213 5.06 -6.16 -23.72
CA ALA A 213 6.13 -5.25 -23.36
C ALA A 213 6.94 -5.70 -22.12
N GLY A 214 6.36 -6.59 -21.29
CA GLY A 214 7.00 -7.15 -20.09
C GLY A 214 7.81 -8.44 -20.32
N GLN A 215 7.85 -8.95 -21.55
CA GLN A 215 8.67 -10.11 -21.94
C GLN A 215 10.07 -9.71 -22.40
#